data_24a24292189210eb091bb09948ccad2f
#
_entry.id   24a24292189210eb091bb09948ccad2f
#
_cell.length_a   1.000
_cell.length_b   1.000
_cell.length_c   1.000
_cell.angle_alpha   90.00
_cell.angle_beta   90.00
_cell.angle_gamma   90.00
#
_symmetry.space_group_name_H-M   'P 1'
#
loop_
_entity.id
_entity.type
_entity.pdbx_description
1 polymer ?
#
loop_
_entity_poly.entity_id
_entity_poly.type
_entity_poly.pdbx_seq_one_letter_code
_entity_poly.pdbx_strand_id
1 'polypeptide(L)'
;MRRRTSVLLASTAATATVLVIGASSTGGSGAHPPERVTLMAAGPAAAPEARPGTAAALPDRFTELEKRAKRATADAARVKADISLTILDRSTGRMLTSGDTAAFPIASVTKLFIADDLLMQLSQKKAKLSPQDRHGLEVMLRSSDDFPADDFWARGGGNAIVKRVADRYKLGKTSAPYNGDWWNTMSTTADLVRYYDLLLDGKGGLPAE
;
A
#
# COMPACT_ATOMS: atom_id res chain seq x y z
N MET A 1 46.06 30.58 -1.68
CA MET A 1 44.62 30.68 -1.39
C MET A 1 43.85 29.95 -2.50
N ARG A 2 43.41 28.73 -2.27
CA ARG A 2 42.56 27.97 -3.19
C ARG A 2 41.16 27.94 -2.60
N ARG A 3 40.22 28.59 -3.29
CA ARG A 3 38.79 28.56 -2.94
C ARG A 3 38.20 27.19 -3.27
N ARG A 4 37.74 26.46 -2.27
CA ARG A 4 36.95 25.23 -2.44
C ARG A 4 35.51 25.63 -2.73
N THR A 5 35.08 25.35 -3.94
CA THR A 5 33.65 25.46 -4.34
C THR A 5 32.94 24.21 -3.87
N SER A 6 32.10 24.34 -2.85
CA SER A 6 31.25 23.25 -2.39
C SER A 6 30.05 23.16 -3.35
N VAL A 7 29.98 22.07 -4.09
CA VAL A 7 28.80 21.73 -4.89
C VAL A 7 27.80 21.08 -3.95
N LEU A 8 26.70 21.77 -3.64
CA LEU A 8 25.53 21.18 -3.00
C LEU A 8 24.82 20.31 -4.04
N LEU A 9 24.93 18.99 -3.92
CA LEU A 9 24.02 18.08 -4.60
C LEU A 9 22.67 18.14 -3.87
N ALA A 10 21.69 18.78 -4.51
CA ALA A 10 20.29 18.66 -4.11
C ALA A 10 19.82 17.25 -4.50
N SER A 11 19.68 16.38 -3.51
CA SER A 11 19.04 15.08 -3.66
C SER A 11 17.53 15.33 -3.82
N THR A 12 17.01 15.18 -5.01
CA THR A 12 15.55 15.15 -5.26
C THR A 12 15.05 13.81 -4.74
N ALA A 13 14.41 13.83 -3.58
CA ALA A 13 13.71 12.66 -3.06
C ALA A 13 12.53 12.33 -3.99
N ALA A 14 12.60 11.19 -4.68
CA ALA A 14 11.47 10.65 -5.41
C ALA A 14 10.40 10.23 -4.40
N THR A 15 9.24 10.89 -4.45
CA THR A 15 8.09 10.53 -3.61
C THR A 15 7.26 9.49 -4.35
N ALA A 16 7.36 8.24 -3.95
CA ALA A 16 6.49 7.17 -4.46
C ALA A 16 5.21 7.12 -3.64
N THR A 17 4.05 7.24 -4.29
CA THR A 17 2.75 7.08 -3.66
C THR A 17 2.15 5.75 -4.08
N VAL A 18 1.93 4.86 -3.11
CA VAL A 18 1.18 3.61 -3.30
C VAL A 18 -0.24 3.83 -2.79
N LEU A 19 -1.21 3.77 -3.68
CA LEU A 19 -2.62 3.88 -3.34
C LEU A 19 -3.29 2.51 -3.51
N VAL A 20 -3.69 1.89 -2.42
CA VAL A 20 -4.51 0.67 -2.41
C VAL A 20 -5.94 1.07 -2.09
N ILE A 21 -6.85 0.96 -3.05
CA ILE A 21 -8.28 1.18 -2.83
C ILE A 21 -8.96 -0.18 -2.75
N GLY A 22 -9.27 -0.61 -1.54
CA GLY A 22 -10.12 -1.76 -1.29
C GLY A 22 -11.56 -1.29 -1.04
N ALA A 23 -12.49 -1.66 -1.89
CA ALA A 23 -13.91 -1.53 -1.59
C ALA A 23 -14.37 -2.80 -0.84
N SER A 24 -14.42 -2.74 0.49
CA SER A 24 -15.01 -3.79 1.32
C SER A 24 -16.45 -3.39 1.66
N SER A 25 -17.42 -4.04 1.06
CA SER A 25 -18.80 -3.97 1.53
C SER A 25 -18.96 -4.94 2.70
N THR A 26 -18.63 -4.52 3.92
CA THR A 26 -19.04 -5.21 5.12
C THR A 26 -20.31 -4.55 5.67
N GLY A 27 -21.43 -5.23 5.55
CA GLY A 27 -22.61 -4.96 6.35
C GLY A 27 -22.30 -5.24 7.80
N GLY A 28 -22.06 -4.19 8.58
CA GLY A 28 -21.87 -4.22 10.03
C GLY A 28 -22.92 -3.33 10.68
N SER A 29 -23.92 -3.95 11.29
CA SER A 29 -24.95 -3.31 12.13
C SER A 29 -24.29 -2.75 13.40
N GLY A 30 -24.15 -1.42 13.48
CA GLY A 30 -23.80 -0.70 14.68
C GLY A 30 -24.88 0.33 15.00
N ALA A 31 -25.68 0.06 16.03
CA ALA A 31 -26.77 0.90 16.48
C ALA A 31 -26.25 2.18 17.12
N HIS A 32 -26.58 3.33 16.54
CA HIS A 32 -26.68 4.61 17.23
C HIS A 32 -28.15 5.01 17.33
N PRO A 33 -28.61 5.60 18.45
CA PRO A 33 -30.01 5.94 18.66
C PRO A 33 -30.46 7.07 17.71
N PRO A 34 -31.69 7.04 17.21
CA PRO A 34 -32.16 7.99 16.22
C PRO A 34 -32.57 9.31 16.83
N GLU A 35 -32.01 10.40 16.34
CA GLU A 35 -32.64 11.71 16.43
C GLU A 35 -33.92 11.72 15.61
N ARG A 36 -35.04 12.07 16.26
CA ARG A 36 -36.34 12.18 15.63
C ARG A 36 -36.38 13.37 14.69
N VAL A 37 -36.31 13.12 13.39
CA VAL A 37 -36.75 14.09 12.38
C VAL A 37 -38.19 13.78 12.01
N THR A 38 -39.08 14.70 12.35
CA THR A 38 -40.49 14.63 11.98
C THR A 38 -40.63 14.93 10.48
N LEU A 39 -40.89 13.89 9.66
CA LEU A 39 -41.24 14.08 8.27
C LEU A 39 -42.73 14.34 8.15
N MET A 40 -43.08 15.53 7.66
CA MET A 40 -44.43 15.85 7.19
C MET A 40 -44.70 15.06 5.90
N ALA A 41 -45.79 14.32 5.88
CA ALA A 41 -46.25 13.59 4.73
C ALA A 41 -46.75 14.55 3.64
N ALA A 42 -46.04 14.60 2.50
CA ALA A 42 -46.57 15.16 1.27
C ALA A 42 -47.25 14.04 0.48
N GLY A 43 -48.50 14.32 0.02
CA GLY A 43 -49.33 13.38 -0.72
C GLY A 43 -48.72 12.93 -2.07
N PRO A 44 -49.34 11.91 -2.71
CA PRO A 44 -48.77 11.29 -3.91
C PRO A 44 -48.86 12.23 -5.11
N ALA A 45 -47.71 12.76 -5.55
CA ALA A 45 -47.55 13.37 -6.85
C ALA A 45 -47.42 12.26 -7.91
N ALA A 46 -48.22 12.35 -8.96
CA ALA A 46 -48.22 11.43 -10.10
C ALA A 46 -46.77 11.37 -10.69
N ALA A 47 -46.28 10.16 -10.85
CA ALA A 47 -44.98 9.90 -11.48
C ALA A 47 -45.06 10.31 -12.97
N PRO A 48 -44.09 11.09 -13.49
CA PRO A 48 -43.97 11.31 -14.93
C PRO A 48 -43.53 10.01 -15.60
N GLU A 49 -44.26 9.59 -16.63
CA GLU A 49 -43.90 8.45 -17.48
C GLU A 49 -42.47 8.65 -18.04
N ALA A 50 -41.55 7.76 -17.65
CA ALA A 50 -40.21 7.72 -18.15
C ALA A 50 -40.22 7.33 -19.64
N ARG A 51 -39.93 8.27 -20.53
CA ARG A 51 -39.57 7.96 -21.92
C ARG A 51 -38.35 7.04 -21.89
N PRO A 52 -38.27 5.99 -22.73
CA PRO A 52 -37.05 5.20 -22.88
C PRO A 52 -36.03 6.02 -23.64
N GLY A 53 -35.34 6.91 -22.92
CA GLY A 53 -34.11 7.50 -23.37
C GLY A 53 -33.02 6.44 -23.19
N THR A 54 -32.29 6.15 -24.26
CA THR A 54 -31.10 5.32 -24.24
C THR A 54 -30.18 5.86 -23.13
N ALA A 55 -30.19 5.23 -21.96
CA ALA A 55 -29.30 5.60 -20.88
C ALA A 55 -27.90 5.35 -21.41
N ALA A 56 -27.16 6.42 -21.71
CA ALA A 56 -25.73 6.32 -21.98
C ALA A 56 -25.12 5.61 -20.80
N ALA A 57 -24.56 4.43 -21.06
CA ALA A 57 -23.90 3.64 -20.02
C ALA A 57 -22.90 4.55 -19.31
N LEU A 58 -23.04 4.69 -17.99
CA LEU A 58 -22.09 5.45 -17.19
C LEU A 58 -20.69 4.90 -17.48
N PRO A 59 -19.70 5.76 -17.76
CA PRO A 59 -18.35 5.30 -18.03
C PRO A 59 -17.88 4.40 -16.88
N ASP A 60 -17.30 3.26 -17.23
CA ASP A 60 -16.74 2.34 -16.25
C ASP A 60 -15.76 3.10 -15.35
N ARG A 61 -16.05 3.10 -14.04
CA ARG A 61 -15.25 3.82 -13.03
C ARG A 61 -13.77 3.51 -13.12
N PHE A 62 -13.41 2.28 -13.51
CA PHE A 62 -12.03 1.88 -13.68
C PHE A 62 -11.38 2.54 -14.90
N THR A 63 -12.12 2.69 -16.00
CA THR A 63 -11.65 3.41 -17.21
C THR A 63 -11.40 4.88 -16.91
N GLU A 64 -12.26 5.53 -16.13
CA GLU A 64 -12.04 6.92 -15.71
C GLU A 64 -10.83 7.04 -14.76
N LEU A 65 -10.63 6.07 -13.88
CA LEU A 65 -9.45 6.01 -13.03
C LEU A 65 -8.16 5.87 -13.85
N GLU A 66 -8.17 5.05 -14.89
CA GLU A 66 -7.04 4.88 -15.81
C GLU A 66 -6.67 6.19 -16.52
N LYS A 67 -7.67 6.92 -17.03
CA LYS A 67 -7.44 8.24 -17.66
C LYS A 67 -6.82 9.23 -16.67
N ARG A 68 -7.33 9.25 -15.42
CA ARG A 68 -6.81 10.13 -14.37
C ARG A 68 -5.39 9.76 -13.97
N ALA A 69 -5.08 8.48 -13.85
CA ALA A 69 -3.73 7.98 -13.54
C ALA A 69 -2.73 8.39 -14.63
N LYS A 70 -3.06 8.17 -15.90
CA LYS A 70 -2.23 8.57 -17.04
C LYS A 70 -2.00 10.09 -17.07
N ARG A 71 -3.04 10.87 -16.77
CA ARG A 71 -2.92 12.33 -16.69
C ARG A 71 -1.99 12.76 -15.55
N ALA A 72 -2.18 12.21 -14.36
CA ALA A 72 -1.36 12.54 -13.19
C ALA A 72 0.14 12.24 -13.43
N THR A 73 0.46 11.08 -14.02
CA THR A 73 1.85 10.72 -14.33
C THR A 73 2.43 11.61 -15.45
N ALA A 74 1.63 12.00 -16.44
CA ALA A 74 2.06 12.95 -17.48
C ALA A 74 2.30 14.35 -16.91
N ASP A 75 1.45 14.83 -16.01
CA ASP A 75 1.60 16.14 -15.36
C ASP A 75 2.85 16.16 -14.46
N ALA A 76 3.13 15.07 -13.73
CA ALA A 76 4.35 14.93 -12.96
C ALA A 76 5.61 14.99 -13.83
N ALA A 77 5.62 14.29 -14.97
CA ALA A 77 6.75 14.29 -15.90
C ALA A 77 7.07 15.69 -16.43
N ARG A 78 6.07 16.58 -16.60
CA ARG A 78 6.28 17.98 -17.04
C ARG A 78 7.10 18.78 -16.03
N VAL A 79 7.01 18.45 -14.75
CA VAL A 79 7.80 19.09 -13.67
C VAL A 79 9.02 18.25 -13.27
N LYS A 80 9.42 17.28 -14.11
CA LYS A 80 10.57 16.38 -13.87
C LYS A 80 10.45 15.57 -12.58
N ALA A 81 9.22 15.21 -12.21
CA ALA A 81 8.96 14.29 -11.11
C ALA A 81 8.59 12.93 -11.68
N ASP A 82 9.25 11.89 -11.18
CA ASP A 82 8.93 10.50 -11.51
C ASP A 82 7.90 9.97 -10.53
N ILE A 83 6.77 9.49 -11.07
CA ILE A 83 5.70 8.87 -10.30
C ILE A 83 5.49 7.46 -10.83
N SER A 84 5.40 6.50 -9.92
CA SER A 84 4.94 5.15 -10.19
C SER A 84 3.61 4.92 -9.47
N LEU A 85 2.63 4.39 -10.19
CA LEU A 85 1.29 4.15 -9.67
C LEU A 85 0.80 2.77 -10.08
N THR A 86 0.35 1.98 -9.11
CA THR A 86 -0.40 0.74 -9.37
C THR A 86 -1.66 0.72 -8.49
N ILE A 87 -2.78 0.39 -9.10
CA ILE A 87 -4.08 0.29 -8.44
C ILE A 87 -4.66 -1.08 -8.75
N LEU A 88 -5.11 -1.77 -7.72
CA LEU A 88 -5.86 -3.03 -7.81
C LEU A 88 -7.27 -2.82 -7.29
N ASP A 89 -8.27 -3.05 -8.13
CA ASP A 89 -9.64 -3.24 -7.69
C ASP A 89 -9.82 -4.70 -7.26
N ARG A 90 -9.81 -4.95 -5.97
CA ARG A 90 -9.91 -6.29 -5.40
C ARG A 90 -11.27 -6.96 -5.66
N SER A 91 -12.31 -6.18 -5.95
CA SER A 91 -13.64 -6.72 -6.23
C SER A 91 -13.74 -7.33 -7.62
N THR A 92 -13.01 -6.77 -8.59
CA THR A 92 -13.02 -7.21 -9.99
C THR A 92 -11.73 -7.90 -10.43
N GLY A 93 -10.68 -7.81 -9.64
CA GLY A 93 -9.32 -8.27 -10.00
C GLY A 93 -8.63 -7.40 -11.06
N ARG A 94 -9.22 -6.28 -11.46
CA ARG A 94 -8.63 -5.38 -12.46
C ARG A 94 -7.46 -4.61 -11.88
N MET A 95 -6.36 -4.60 -12.59
CA MET A 95 -5.15 -3.87 -12.19
C MET A 95 -4.78 -2.82 -13.24
N LEU A 96 -4.35 -1.65 -12.75
CA LEU A 96 -3.85 -0.54 -13.54
C LEU A 96 -2.46 -0.17 -13.04
N THR A 97 -1.52 -0.01 -13.97
CA THR A 97 -0.19 0.56 -13.68
C THR A 97 0.07 1.74 -14.61
N SER A 98 0.61 2.83 -14.09
CA SER A 98 0.96 4.03 -14.84
C SER A 98 2.23 4.67 -14.28
N GLY A 99 2.98 5.38 -15.14
CA GLY A 99 4.25 6.01 -14.79
C GLY A 99 5.43 5.06 -14.86
N ASP A 100 6.49 5.37 -14.10
CA ASP A 100 7.69 4.55 -14.07
C ASP A 100 7.43 3.20 -13.39
N THR A 101 7.91 2.14 -14.00
CA THR A 101 7.82 0.76 -13.48
C THR A 101 9.15 0.22 -12.95
N ALA A 102 10.18 1.06 -12.87
CA ALA A 102 11.44 0.71 -12.25
C ALA A 102 11.28 0.47 -10.75
N ALA A 103 12.18 -0.32 -10.19
CA ALA A 103 12.24 -0.48 -8.74
C ALA A 103 12.81 0.79 -8.09
N PHE A 104 12.29 1.13 -6.92
CA PHE A 104 12.70 2.29 -6.12
C PHE A 104 12.85 1.91 -4.65
N PRO A 105 13.61 2.68 -3.85
CA PRO A 105 13.70 2.44 -2.41
C PRO A 105 12.34 2.64 -1.73
N ILE A 106 11.88 1.63 -0.99
CA ILE A 106 10.54 1.64 -0.38
C ILE A 106 10.51 2.17 1.05
N ALA A 107 11.66 2.57 1.58
CA ALA A 107 11.79 3.20 2.90
C ALA A 107 10.99 2.44 3.98
N SER A 108 10.17 3.14 4.77
CA SER A 108 9.41 2.56 5.88
C SER A 108 8.39 1.48 5.48
N VAL A 109 8.09 1.29 4.20
CA VAL A 109 7.27 0.14 3.77
C VAL A 109 7.98 -1.19 4.09
N THR A 110 9.32 -1.21 4.11
CA THR A 110 10.12 -2.38 4.51
C THR A 110 9.79 -2.87 5.94
N LYS A 111 9.30 -2.01 6.82
CA LYS A 111 8.87 -2.39 8.17
C LYS A 111 7.75 -3.44 8.18
N LEU A 112 6.92 -3.44 7.15
CA LEU A 112 5.93 -4.51 6.96
C LEU A 112 6.61 -5.84 6.64
N PHE A 113 7.68 -5.85 5.84
CA PHE A 113 8.43 -7.07 5.56
C PHE A 113 9.14 -7.59 6.82
N ILE A 114 9.70 -6.67 7.62
CA ILE A 114 10.34 -7.01 8.90
C ILE A 114 9.32 -7.66 9.86
N ALA A 115 8.14 -7.06 10.01
CA ALA A 115 7.07 -7.58 10.85
C ALA A 115 6.57 -8.95 10.37
N ASP A 116 6.29 -9.06 9.08
CA ASP A 116 5.82 -10.28 8.43
C ASP A 116 6.81 -11.44 8.61
N ASP A 117 8.09 -11.20 8.38
CA ASP A 117 9.11 -12.22 8.54
C ASP A 117 9.29 -12.65 10.00
N LEU A 118 9.28 -11.70 10.95
CA LEU A 118 9.35 -12.00 12.38
C LEU A 118 8.18 -12.90 12.81
N LEU A 119 6.95 -12.55 12.44
CA LEU A 119 5.76 -13.32 12.79
C LEU A 119 5.79 -14.70 12.14
N MET A 120 6.23 -14.80 10.88
CA MET A 120 6.39 -16.08 10.21
C MET A 120 7.42 -16.98 10.89
N GLN A 121 8.57 -16.44 11.25
CA GLN A 121 9.61 -17.22 11.96
C GLN A 121 9.15 -17.70 13.33
N LEU A 122 8.41 -16.88 14.08
CA LEU A 122 7.82 -17.27 15.35
C LEU A 122 6.80 -18.39 15.16
N SER A 123 5.93 -18.27 14.18
CA SER A 123 4.94 -19.31 13.84
C SER A 123 5.61 -20.65 13.49
N GLN A 124 6.63 -20.64 12.64
CA GLN A 124 7.36 -21.84 12.25
C GLN A 124 8.05 -22.52 13.44
N LYS A 125 8.56 -21.74 14.39
CA LYS A 125 9.19 -22.24 15.62
C LYS A 125 8.17 -22.58 16.71
N LYS A 126 6.88 -22.37 16.47
CA LYS A 126 5.80 -22.47 17.48
C LYS A 126 6.09 -21.63 18.74
N ALA A 127 6.80 -20.52 18.55
CA ALA A 127 7.17 -19.59 19.61
C ALA A 127 6.13 -18.47 19.74
N LYS A 128 5.92 -18.00 20.96
CA LYS A 128 5.03 -16.86 21.21
C LYS A 128 5.79 -15.56 21.07
N LEU A 129 5.09 -14.54 20.60
CA LEU A 129 5.59 -13.17 20.57
C LEU A 129 5.77 -12.67 22.01
N SER A 130 6.98 -12.22 22.34
CA SER A 130 7.26 -11.65 23.66
C SER A 130 6.51 -10.34 23.87
N PRO A 131 6.20 -9.92 25.11
CA PRO A 131 5.60 -8.61 25.39
C PRO A 131 6.43 -7.45 24.83
N GLN A 132 7.76 -7.54 24.91
CA GLN A 132 8.67 -6.54 24.36
C GLN A 132 8.59 -6.46 22.84
N ASP A 133 8.62 -7.61 22.14
CA ASP A 133 8.51 -7.62 20.68
C ASP A 133 7.12 -7.17 20.22
N ARG A 134 6.05 -7.50 20.97
CA ARG A 134 4.71 -6.99 20.69
C ARG A 134 4.67 -5.47 20.74
N HIS A 135 5.23 -4.89 21.78
CA HIS A 135 5.33 -3.42 21.90
C HIS A 135 6.19 -2.84 20.77
N GLY A 136 7.34 -3.44 20.48
CA GLY A 136 8.21 -3.02 19.37
C GLY A 136 7.50 -3.04 18.01
N LEU A 137 6.75 -4.12 17.71
CA LEU A 137 5.94 -4.19 16.49
C LEU A 137 4.86 -3.10 16.46
N GLU A 138 4.21 -2.85 17.58
CA GLU A 138 3.15 -1.84 17.66
C GLU A 138 3.70 -0.44 17.33
N VAL A 139 4.79 0.00 17.97
CA VAL A 139 5.35 1.34 17.72
C VAL A 139 6.00 1.43 16.34
N MET A 140 6.65 0.36 15.87
CA MET A 140 7.21 0.29 14.52
C MET A 140 6.14 0.48 13.44
N LEU A 141 4.99 -0.19 13.57
CA LEU A 141 3.96 -0.16 12.54
C LEU A 141 3.02 1.04 12.67
N ARG A 142 2.72 1.51 13.87
CA ARG A 142 1.78 2.62 14.09
C ARG A 142 2.42 3.99 14.00
N SER A 143 3.66 4.11 14.48
CA SER A 143 4.39 5.38 14.55
C SER A 143 5.57 5.43 13.58
N SER A 144 5.80 4.36 12.82
CA SER A 144 6.96 4.22 11.94
C SER A 144 8.30 4.39 12.68
N ASP A 145 8.38 3.90 13.92
CA ASP A 145 9.58 3.98 14.75
C ASP A 145 10.72 3.14 14.13
N ASP A 146 11.89 3.72 13.99
CA ASP A 146 13.06 3.07 13.38
C ASP A 146 13.80 2.19 14.38
N PHE A 147 13.72 2.48 15.67
CA PHE A 147 14.47 1.77 16.70
C PHE A 147 14.13 0.27 16.76
N PRO A 148 12.85 -0.13 16.86
CA PRO A 148 12.51 -1.53 16.79
C PRO A 148 12.71 -2.14 15.40
N ALA A 149 12.65 -1.33 14.33
CA ALA A 149 12.96 -1.81 12.98
C ALA A 149 14.42 -2.26 12.88
N ASP A 150 15.37 -1.47 13.40
CA ASP A 150 16.80 -1.80 13.44
C ASP A 150 17.07 -3.08 14.23
N ASP A 151 16.45 -3.22 15.41
CA ASP A 151 16.58 -4.41 16.25
C ASP A 151 16.03 -5.66 15.54
N PHE A 152 14.81 -5.60 15.02
CA PHE A 152 14.19 -6.71 14.30
C PHE A 152 14.95 -7.05 13.01
N TRP A 153 15.47 -6.04 12.30
CA TRP A 153 16.29 -6.24 11.12
C TRP A 153 17.57 -7.02 11.45
N ALA A 154 18.28 -6.59 12.47
CA ALA A 154 19.51 -7.24 12.91
C ALA A 154 19.26 -8.68 13.37
N ARG A 155 18.25 -8.90 14.21
CA ARG A 155 17.89 -10.24 14.72
C ARG A 155 17.31 -11.16 13.65
N GLY A 156 16.62 -10.60 12.65
CA GLY A 156 16.03 -11.34 11.55
C GLY A 156 17.02 -11.75 10.46
N GLY A 157 18.27 -11.27 10.52
CA GLY A 157 19.34 -11.59 9.57
C GLY A 157 19.41 -10.60 8.39
N GLY A 158 18.96 -9.36 8.60
CA GLY A 158 19.14 -8.27 7.63
C GLY A 158 18.51 -8.57 6.27
N ASN A 159 19.31 -8.49 5.23
CA ASN A 159 18.91 -8.73 3.83
C ASN A 159 18.14 -10.04 3.59
N ALA A 160 18.36 -11.06 4.43
CA ALA A 160 17.64 -12.33 4.31
C ALA A 160 16.14 -12.20 4.57
N ILE A 161 15.71 -11.21 5.36
CA ILE A 161 14.29 -10.88 5.58
C ILE A 161 13.60 -10.60 4.24
N VAL A 162 14.16 -9.65 3.47
CA VAL A 162 13.58 -9.25 2.18
C VAL A 162 13.51 -10.42 1.23
N LYS A 163 14.58 -11.24 1.18
CA LYS A 163 14.60 -12.43 0.33
C LYS A 163 13.47 -13.40 0.69
N ARG A 164 13.30 -13.73 1.97
CA ARG A 164 12.25 -14.65 2.43
C ARG A 164 10.84 -14.14 2.12
N VAL A 165 10.60 -12.84 2.33
CA VAL A 165 9.32 -12.20 1.99
C VAL A 165 9.09 -12.20 0.49
N ALA A 166 10.08 -11.75 -0.31
CA ALA A 166 9.96 -11.72 -1.76
C ALA A 166 9.71 -13.12 -2.36
N ASP A 167 10.40 -14.15 -1.88
CA ASP A 167 10.21 -15.53 -2.32
C ASP A 167 8.80 -16.03 -1.97
N ARG A 168 8.31 -15.74 -0.77
CA ARG A 168 6.99 -16.18 -0.28
C ARG A 168 5.83 -15.55 -1.04
N TYR A 169 5.91 -14.26 -1.30
CA TYR A 169 4.86 -13.51 -2.02
C TYR A 169 5.09 -13.44 -3.53
N LYS A 170 6.20 -14.04 -4.04
CA LYS A 170 6.57 -14.00 -5.46
C LYS A 170 6.74 -12.59 -6.01
N LEU A 171 7.49 -11.77 -5.29
CA LEU A 171 7.79 -10.37 -5.64
C LEU A 171 9.03 -10.33 -6.53
N GLY A 172 8.82 -10.42 -7.84
CA GLY A 172 9.89 -10.65 -8.81
C GLY A 172 10.83 -9.46 -9.03
N LYS A 173 10.43 -8.26 -8.64
CA LYS A 173 11.22 -7.02 -8.76
C LYS A 173 11.56 -6.39 -7.39
N THR A 174 11.40 -7.16 -6.33
CA THR A 174 11.77 -6.76 -4.97
C THR A 174 13.12 -7.35 -4.62
N SER A 175 14.05 -6.52 -4.17
CA SER A 175 15.40 -6.95 -3.82
C SER A 175 15.88 -6.31 -2.52
N ALA A 176 16.76 -7.04 -1.84
CA ALA A 176 17.41 -6.56 -0.64
C ALA A 176 18.27 -5.30 -0.92
N PRO A 177 18.47 -4.44 0.09
CA PRO A 177 19.27 -3.25 -0.04
C PRO A 177 20.74 -3.59 -0.33
N TYR A 178 21.37 -2.82 -1.21
CA TYR A 178 22.77 -3.02 -1.60
C TYR A 178 23.77 -2.73 -0.48
N ASN A 179 23.40 -1.86 0.45
CA ASN A 179 24.26 -1.39 1.55
C ASN A 179 23.88 -2.00 2.92
N GLY A 180 22.89 -2.89 2.97
CA GLY A 180 22.42 -3.51 4.20
C GLY A 180 21.42 -2.70 5.03
N ASP A 181 21.15 -1.46 4.65
CA ASP A 181 20.19 -0.58 5.35
C ASP A 181 18.77 -0.87 4.87
N TRP A 182 17.89 -1.33 5.74
CA TRP A 182 16.54 -1.80 5.40
C TRP A 182 15.72 -0.77 4.60
N TRP A 183 15.91 0.54 4.84
CA TRP A 183 15.17 1.60 4.12
C TRP A 183 15.54 1.72 2.64
N ASN A 184 16.66 1.13 2.23
CA ASN A 184 17.08 1.03 0.84
C ASN A 184 16.63 -0.27 0.14
N THR A 185 15.69 -1.01 0.75
CA THR A 185 15.02 -2.14 0.07
C THR A 185 14.36 -1.63 -1.20
N MET A 186 14.61 -2.31 -2.32
CA MET A 186 14.08 -1.94 -3.62
C MET A 186 12.83 -2.75 -3.94
N SER A 187 11.78 -2.08 -4.46
CA SER A 187 10.58 -2.75 -4.97
C SER A 187 9.89 -1.91 -6.04
N THR A 188 8.85 -2.46 -6.65
CA THR A 188 7.96 -1.76 -7.58
C THR A 188 6.58 -1.59 -6.96
N THR A 189 5.79 -0.63 -7.45
CA THR A 189 4.39 -0.48 -7.03
C THR A 189 3.57 -1.73 -7.31
N ALA A 190 3.86 -2.44 -8.41
CA ALA A 190 3.17 -3.69 -8.75
C ALA A 190 3.47 -4.82 -7.74
N ASP A 191 4.74 -4.98 -7.33
CA ASP A 191 5.12 -5.95 -6.30
C ASP A 191 4.50 -5.60 -4.95
N LEU A 192 4.47 -4.31 -4.59
CA LEU A 192 3.85 -3.86 -3.34
C LEU A 192 2.34 -4.12 -3.33
N VAL A 193 1.64 -3.84 -4.43
CA VAL A 193 0.20 -4.14 -4.54
C VAL A 193 -0.04 -5.65 -4.44
N ARG A 194 0.79 -6.47 -5.09
CA ARG A 194 0.75 -7.93 -4.95
C ARG A 194 0.97 -8.39 -3.51
N TYR A 195 1.96 -7.80 -2.83
CA TYR A 195 2.24 -8.10 -1.43
C TYR A 195 1.02 -7.79 -0.55
N TYR A 196 0.44 -6.59 -0.66
CA TYR A 196 -0.74 -6.20 0.11
C TYR A 196 -1.95 -7.09 -0.17
N ASP A 197 -2.21 -7.41 -1.44
CA ASP A 197 -3.33 -8.26 -1.82
C ASP A 197 -3.24 -9.65 -1.21
N LEU A 198 -2.07 -10.29 -1.35
CA LEU A 198 -1.82 -11.62 -0.78
C LEU A 198 -1.80 -11.61 0.76
N LEU A 199 -1.27 -10.54 1.38
CA LEU A 199 -1.28 -10.37 2.83
C LEU A 199 -2.71 -10.28 3.36
N LEU A 200 -3.54 -9.44 2.74
CA LEU A 200 -4.95 -9.24 3.13
C LEU A 200 -5.80 -10.50 2.90
N ASP A 201 -5.44 -11.34 1.94
CA ASP A 201 -6.09 -12.63 1.69
C ASP A 201 -5.56 -13.76 2.61
N GLY A 202 -4.60 -13.47 3.49
CA GLY A 202 -3.94 -14.49 4.32
C GLY A 202 -3.07 -15.47 3.52
N LYS A 203 -2.83 -15.21 2.23
CA LYS A 203 -2.07 -16.11 1.34
C LYS A 203 -0.55 -16.07 1.58
N GLY A 204 -0.08 -15.15 2.41
CA GLY A 204 1.31 -15.09 2.86
C GLY A 204 1.71 -16.21 3.82
N GLY A 205 0.74 -16.99 4.28
CA GLY A 205 0.96 -18.11 5.20
C GLY A 205 1.18 -17.69 6.65
N LEU A 206 0.94 -16.43 7.01
CA LEU A 206 0.85 -16.01 8.40
C LEU A 206 -0.37 -16.69 9.04
N PRO A 207 -0.27 -17.22 10.26
CA PRO A 207 -1.41 -17.80 10.95
C PRO A 207 -2.45 -16.72 11.23
N ALA A 208 -3.73 -17.08 11.07
CA ALA A 208 -4.80 -16.28 11.65
C ALA A 208 -4.68 -16.40 13.19
N GLU A 209 -4.81 -15.29 13.90
CA GLU A 209 -4.85 -15.29 15.37
C GLU A 209 -6.08 -16.02 15.90
#